data_833b35bad21d6d8c96efdec6369a3bc8
#
_entry.id   833b35bad21d6d8c96efdec6369a3bc8
#
_cell.length_a   1.000
_cell.length_b   1.000
_cell.length_c   1.000
_cell.angle_alpha   90.00
_cell.angle_beta   90.00
_cell.angle_gamma   90.00
#
_symmetry.space_group_name_H-M   'P 1'
#
loop_
_entity.id
_entity.type
_entity.pdbx_description
1 polymer ?
#
loop_
_entity_poly.entity_id
_entity_poly.type
_entity_poly.pdbx_seq_one_letter_code
_entity_poly.pdbx_strand_id
1 'polypeptide(L)'
;MASYLMATEGIDAVIVGADRVVANGDTANKVGTYQLAIAAKHHGAGFYVAVPFTSMDLKMQSGAEIHIEQRPPNELTCVNGMRIAAEGIEVWNPGFDVTPGDLIDGACRVSMFARAHALGEMCAPVRVLHGKMTGIMKQVW
;
A
#
# COMPACT_ATOMS: atom_id res chain seq x y z
N MET A 1 2.13 -0.10 -14.94
CA MET A 1 1.10 0.86 -15.41
C MET A 1 1.04 2.14 -14.58
N ALA A 2 1.00 2.06 -13.24
CA ALA A 2 0.88 3.23 -12.36
C ALA A 2 1.99 4.27 -12.55
N SER A 3 3.26 3.85 -12.60
CA SER A 3 4.40 4.76 -12.80
C SER A 3 4.32 5.53 -14.12
N TYR A 4 3.86 4.86 -15.19
CA TYR A 4 3.67 5.55 -16.49
C TYR A 4 2.54 6.58 -16.42
N LEU A 5 1.45 6.25 -15.73
CA LEU A 5 0.35 7.20 -15.51
C LEU A 5 0.81 8.43 -14.71
N MET A 6 1.62 8.21 -13.66
CA MET A 6 2.21 9.32 -12.88
C MET A 6 3.10 10.20 -13.76
N ALA A 7 3.88 9.59 -14.65
CA ALA A 7 4.79 10.31 -15.54
C ALA A 7 4.08 11.14 -16.63
N THR A 8 2.93 10.68 -17.13
CA THR A 8 2.26 11.28 -18.31
C THR A 8 1.08 12.18 -17.96
N GLU A 9 0.31 11.81 -16.92
CA GLU A 9 -0.92 12.52 -16.59
C GLU A 9 -0.78 13.43 -15.36
N GLY A 10 0.27 13.26 -14.56
CA GLY A 10 0.41 13.90 -13.26
C GLY A 10 -0.64 13.39 -12.27
N ILE A 11 -0.20 12.73 -11.19
CA ILE A 11 -1.09 12.20 -10.13
C ILE A 11 -0.77 12.95 -8.85
N ASP A 12 -1.79 13.49 -8.19
CA ASP A 12 -1.62 14.21 -6.92
C ASP A 12 -1.41 13.28 -5.74
N ALA A 13 -2.11 12.13 -5.75
CA ALA A 13 -2.08 11.21 -4.63
C ALA A 13 -2.33 9.75 -5.04
N VAL A 14 -1.66 8.85 -4.32
CA VAL A 14 -1.88 7.40 -4.35
C VAL A 14 -2.47 7.00 -3.01
N ILE A 15 -3.57 6.26 -3.01
CA ILE A 15 -4.21 5.76 -1.81
C ILE A 15 -4.26 4.24 -1.90
N VAL A 16 -3.72 3.56 -0.90
CA VAL A 16 -3.70 2.09 -0.78
C VAL A 16 -4.33 1.64 0.54
N GLY A 17 -4.68 0.36 0.63
CA GLY A 17 -5.03 -0.26 1.90
C GLY A 17 -3.80 -0.70 2.68
N ALA A 18 -4.02 -1.37 3.82
CA ALA A 18 -2.99 -2.07 4.55
C ALA A 18 -3.55 -3.32 5.22
N ASP A 19 -2.76 -4.40 5.18
CA ASP A 19 -3.00 -5.61 5.96
C ASP A 19 -2.46 -5.44 7.38
N ARG A 20 -1.36 -4.67 7.54
CA ARG A 20 -0.80 -4.32 8.85
C ARG A 20 -0.04 -3.00 8.79
N VAL A 21 -0.19 -2.19 9.84
CA VAL A 21 0.61 -0.99 10.11
C VAL A 21 1.23 -1.12 11.50
N VAL A 22 2.53 -0.90 11.62
CA VAL A 22 3.27 -1.02 12.89
C VAL A 22 3.66 0.35 13.45
N ALA A 23 4.25 0.37 14.66
CA ALA A 23 4.43 1.58 15.46
C ALA A 23 5.26 2.67 14.76
N ASN A 24 6.29 2.30 13.98
CA ASN A 24 7.11 3.26 13.23
C ASN A 24 6.49 3.71 11.90
N GLY A 25 5.29 3.25 11.57
CA GLY A 25 4.59 3.59 10.33
C GLY A 25 4.86 2.66 9.14
N ASP A 26 5.77 1.70 9.28
CA ASP A 26 5.97 0.68 8.25
C ASP A 26 4.67 -0.09 8.01
N THR A 27 4.38 -0.37 6.75
CA THR A 27 3.09 -0.89 6.36
C THR A 27 3.24 -2.12 5.47
N ALA A 28 2.65 -3.24 5.88
CA ALA A 28 2.51 -4.43 5.04
C ALA A 28 1.21 -4.37 4.25
N ASN A 29 1.32 -4.61 2.96
CA ASN A 29 0.19 -4.71 2.04
C ASN A 29 0.53 -5.66 0.88
N LYS A 30 -0.43 -5.90 -0.01
CA LYS A 30 -0.22 -6.75 -1.18
C LYS A 30 1.07 -6.40 -1.90
N VAL A 31 1.85 -7.42 -2.27
CA VAL A 31 3.11 -7.27 -3.00
C VAL A 31 2.97 -6.34 -4.20
N GLY A 32 3.90 -5.40 -4.35
CA GLY A 32 3.85 -4.30 -5.32
C GLY A 32 3.51 -2.94 -4.69
N THR A 33 3.03 -2.91 -3.44
CA THR A 33 2.74 -1.66 -2.72
C THR A 33 4.01 -0.85 -2.46
N TYR A 34 5.10 -1.49 -2.06
CA TYR A 34 6.39 -0.83 -1.85
C TYR A 34 6.93 -0.20 -3.15
N GLN A 35 6.87 -0.94 -4.27
CA GLN A 35 7.25 -0.41 -5.58
C GLN A 35 6.38 0.81 -5.95
N LEU A 36 5.10 0.78 -5.64
CA LEU A 36 4.16 1.87 -5.91
C LEU A 36 4.51 3.12 -5.10
N ALA A 37 4.89 2.96 -3.82
CA ALA A 37 5.33 4.05 -2.95
C ALA A 37 6.62 4.71 -3.47
N ILE A 38 7.60 3.91 -3.92
CA ILE A 38 8.82 4.43 -4.56
C ILE A 38 8.48 5.24 -5.81
N ALA A 39 7.59 4.72 -6.66
CA ALA A 39 7.16 5.43 -7.86
C ALA A 39 6.43 6.74 -7.53
N ALA A 40 5.55 6.74 -6.53
CA ALA A 40 4.86 7.94 -6.06
C ALA A 40 5.86 9.00 -5.59
N LYS A 41 6.82 8.61 -4.75
CA LYS A 41 7.90 9.50 -4.27
C LYS A 41 8.71 10.09 -5.42
N HIS A 42 9.07 9.26 -6.41
CA HIS A 42 9.85 9.71 -7.58
C HIS A 42 9.10 10.74 -8.43
N HIS A 43 7.78 10.60 -8.57
CA HIS A 43 6.94 11.49 -9.38
C HIS A 43 6.31 12.64 -8.58
N GLY A 44 6.60 12.74 -7.28
CA GLY A 44 6.06 13.80 -6.41
C GLY A 44 4.58 13.65 -6.07
N ALA A 45 4.02 12.45 -6.24
CA ALA A 45 2.67 12.12 -5.81
C ALA A 45 2.65 11.77 -4.32
N GLY A 46 1.70 12.29 -3.56
CA GLY A 46 1.50 11.92 -2.15
C GLY A 46 1.09 10.45 -2.01
N PHE A 47 1.65 9.73 -1.02
CA PHE A 47 1.33 8.32 -0.79
C PHE A 47 0.63 8.13 0.55
N TYR A 48 -0.61 7.65 0.52
CA TYR A 48 -1.47 7.55 1.68
C TYR A 48 -1.97 6.12 1.90
N VAL A 49 -2.09 5.74 3.18
CA VAL A 49 -2.59 4.43 3.59
C VAL A 49 -3.94 4.59 4.28
N ALA A 50 -4.98 3.95 3.74
CA ALA A 50 -6.31 3.87 4.32
C ALA A 50 -6.46 2.53 5.05
N VAL A 51 -6.56 2.55 6.40
CA VAL A 51 -6.46 1.35 7.22
C VAL A 51 -7.54 1.29 8.30
N PRO A 52 -8.21 0.13 8.54
CA PRO A 52 -9.05 -0.06 9.69
C PRO A 52 -8.19 -0.21 10.96
N PHE A 53 -8.74 0.14 12.12
CA PHE A 53 -8.02 0.02 13.40
C PHE A 53 -7.54 -1.40 13.70
N THR A 54 -8.27 -2.41 13.23
CA THR A 54 -7.92 -3.83 13.41
C THR A 54 -6.63 -4.25 12.71
N SER A 55 -6.18 -3.49 11.72
CA SER A 55 -4.92 -3.74 11.01
C SER A 55 -3.74 -2.98 11.62
N MET A 56 -3.95 -2.18 12.66
CA MET A 56 -2.87 -1.47 13.36
C MET A 56 -2.32 -2.33 14.50
N ASP A 57 -1.02 -2.61 14.48
CA ASP A 57 -0.32 -3.37 15.52
C ASP A 57 0.81 -2.52 16.12
N LEU A 58 0.46 -1.70 17.10
CA LEU A 58 1.41 -0.80 17.78
C LEU A 58 2.35 -1.52 18.75
N LYS A 59 2.21 -2.84 18.94
CA LYS A 59 3.14 -3.65 19.75
C LYS A 59 4.41 -3.97 18.96
N MET A 60 4.29 -4.15 17.65
CA MET A 60 5.43 -4.29 16.75
C MET A 60 6.07 -2.92 16.52
N GLN A 61 7.38 -2.83 16.70
CA GLN A 61 8.10 -1.56 16.60
C GLN A 61 8.51 -1.20 15.17
N SER A 62 8.73 -2.20 14.33
CA SER A 62 9.15 -2.01 12.94
C SER A 62 8.60 -3.07 11.98
N GLY A 63 8.62 -2.76 10.69
CA GLY A 63 8.19 -3.68 9.64
C GLY A 63 9.05 -4.95 9.54
N ALA A 64 10.27 -4.93 10.08
CA ALA A 64 11.13 -6.12 10.13
C ALA A 64 10.56 -7.25 11.02
N GLU A 65 9.66 -6.92 11.94
CA GLU A 65 8.97 -7.89 12.80
C GLU A 65 7.79 -8.56 12.10
N ILE A 66 7.33 -8.02 10.96
CA ILE A 66 6.18 -8.55 10.23
C ILE A 66 6.61 -9.83 9.50
N HIS A 67 6.02 -10.95 9.87
CA HIS A 67 6.21 -12.20 9.14
C HIS A 67 5.47 -12.17 7.81
N ILE A 68 6.21 -12.22 6.70
CA ILE A 68 5.65 -12.26 5.34
C ILE A 68 5.48 -13.70 4.87
N GLU A 69 4.25 -14.07 4.58
CA GLU A 69 3.90 -15.39 4.05
C GLU A 69 4.50 -15.59 2.65
N GLN A 70 5.19 -16.71 2.47
CA GLN A 70 5.58 -17.21 1.14
C GLN A 70 4.49 -18.11 0.60
N ARG A 71 3.95 -17.74 -0.55
CA ARG A 71 2.88 -18.48 -1.21
C ARG A 71 3.43 -19.61 -2.08
N PRO A 72 2.62 -20.65 -2.36
CA PRO A 72 3.08 -21.77 -3.16
C PRO A 72 3.61 -21.36 -4.54
N PRO A 73 4.75 -21.93 -4.97
CA PRO A 73 5.35 -21.62 -6.29
C PRO A 73 4.43 -21.88 -7.49
N ASN A 74 3.52 -22.84 -7.38
CA ASN A 74 2.60 -23.19 -8.47
C ASN A 74 1.62 -22.07 -8.81
N GLU A 75 1.37 -21.11 -7.91
CA GLU A 75 0.54 -19.93 -8.21
C GLU A 75 1.16 -19.05 -9.30
N LEU A 76 2.49 -19.05 -9.43
CA LEU A 76 3.20 -18.31 -10.47
C LEU A 76 3.60 -19.19 -11.68
N THR A 77 3.77 -20.49 -11.46
CA THR A 77 4.34 -21.37 -12.48
C THR A 77 3.28 -22.14 -13.27
N CYS A 78 2.02 -22.13 -12.82
CA CYS A 78 0.94 -22.90 -13.44
C CYS A 78 -0.31 -22.03 -13.67
N VAL A 79 -1.01 -22.30 -14.75
CA VAL A 79 -2.35 -21.77 -15.05
C VAL A 79 -3.30 -22.93 -15.31
N ASN A 80 -4.41 -23.01 -14.60
CA ASN A 80 -5.39 -24.09 -14.70
C ASN A 80 -4.76 -25.51 -14.59
N GLY A 81 -3.78 -25.66 -13.67
CA GLY A 81 -3.05 -26.93 -13.48
C GLY A 81 -1.96 -27.22 -14.53
N MET A 82 -1.87 -26.44 -15.57
CA MET A 82 -0.84 -26.58 -16.61
C MET A 82 0.36 -25.69 -16.28
N ARG A 83 1.56 -26.28 -16.27
CA ARG A 83 2.80 -25.54 -16.08
C ARG A 83 3.11 -24.66 -17.29
N ILE A 84 3.32 -23.35 -17.04
CA ILE A 84 3.68 -22.36 -18.08
C ILE A 84 5.12 -21.85 -17.91
N ALA A 85 5.72 -22.05 -16.74
CA ALA A 85 7.09 -21.64 -16.47
C ALA A 85 8.08 -22.74 -16.87
N ALA A 86 9.30 -22.37 -17.22
CA ALA A 86 10.38 -23.29 -17.51
C ALA A 86 10.63 -24.25 -16.33
N GLU A 87 11.09 -25.45 -16.61
CA GLU A 87 11.47 -26.44 -15.60
C GLU A 87 12.71 -25.95 -14.83
N GLY A 88 12.77 -26.26 -13.53
CA GLY A 88 13.92 -25.99 -12.68
C GLY A 88 14.11 -24.54 -12.25
N ILE A 89 13.20 -23.62 -12.59
CA ILE A 89 13.30 -22.23 -12.07
C ILE A 89 12.93 -22.17 -10.60
N GLU A 90 13.68 -21.40 -9.84
CA GLU A 90 13.33 -21.03 -8.48
C GLU A 90 12.26 -19.95 -8.49
N VAL A 91 11.37 -19.99 -7.50
CA VAL A 91 10.26 -19.06 -7.37
C VAL A 91 10.27 -18.40 -6.01
N TRP A 92 10.27 -17.09 -6.01
CA TRP A 92 10.04 -16.28 -4.82
C TRP A 92 8.67 -15.60 -4.94
N ASN A 93 7.73 -15.98 -4.06
CA ASN A 93 6.32 -15.58 -4.14
C ASN A 93 5.80 -15.05 -2.79
N PRO A 94 6.29 -13.88 -2.32
CA PRO A 94 5.75 -13.27 -1.11
C PRO A 94 4.33 -12.78 -1.35
N GLY A 95 3.44 -13.01 -0.39
CA GLY A 95 2.05 -12.53 -0.46
C GLY A 95 1.93 -11.03 -0.28
N PHE A 96 2.86 -10.43 0.49
CA PHE A 96 2.90 -9.02 0.86
C PHE A 96 4.31 -8.47 0.71
N ASP A 97 4.41 -7.15 0.64
CA ASP A 97 5.67 -6.42 0.85
C ASP A 97 5.51 -5.40 2.00
N VAL A 98 6.62 -4.94 2.51
CA VAL A 98 6.65 -3.92 3.58
C VAL A 98 7.13 -2.61 2.99
N THR A 99 6.26 -1.60 3.03
CA THR A 99 6.58 -0.23 2.65
C THR A 99 7.13 0.50 3.87
N PRO A 100 8.35 1.06 3.83
CA PRO A 100 8.90 1.90 4.88
C PRO A 100 8.04 3.12 5.16
N GLY A 101 7.91 3.49 6.44
CA GLY A 101 7.08 4.62 6.89
C GLY A 101 7.51 5.97 6.31
N ASP A 102 8.80 6.15 5.97
CA ASP A 102 9.34 7.37 5.35
C ASP A 102 8.91 7.60 3.89
N LEU A 103 8.32 6.59 3.25
CA LEU A 103 7.68 6.68 1.94
C LEU A 103 6.18 6.99 2.04
N ILE A 104 5.61 7.03 3.24
CA ILE A 104 4.19 7.21 3.48
C ILE A 104 3.95 8.61 4.03
N ASP A 105 3.24 9.45 3.28
CA ASP A 105 2.94 10.83 3.68
C ASP A 105 1.84 10.90 4.75
N GLY A 106 1.02 9.87 4.87
CA GLY A 106 0.02 9.77 5.92
C GLY A 106 -0.78 8.49 5.91
N ALA A 107 -1.23 8.09 7.11
CA ALA A 107 -2.17 7.00 7.29
C ALA A 107 -3.51 7.54 7.76
N CYS A 108 -4.58 7.19 7.04
CA CYS A 108 -5.94 7.56 7.39
C CYS A 108 -6.67 6.35 7.98
N ARG A 109 -7.12 6.47 9.23
CA ARG A 109 -7.94 5.45 9.86
C ARG A 109 -9.35 5.47 9.29
N VAL A 110 -9.74 4.40 8.61
CA VAL A 110 -11.13 4.21 8.16
C VAL A 110 -11.92 3.58 9.30
N SER A 111 -12.83 4.35 9.91
CA SER A 111 -13.84 3.80 10.81
C SER A 111 -15.04 3.35 10.00
N MET A 112 -15.49 2.12 10.19
CA MET A 112 -16.64 1.56 9.48
C MET A 112 -17.96 2.32 9.72
N PHE A 113 -17.99 3.29 10.64
CA PHE A 113 -19.18 4.05 11.04
C PHE A 113 -19.02 5.57 11.09
N ALA A 114 -17.91 6.14 10.67
CA ALA A 114 -17.73 7.58 10.69
C ALA A 114 -18.13 8.20 9.34
N ARG A 115 -19.24 8.95 9.34
CA ARG A 115 -19.51 9.92 8.28
C ARG A 115 -18.29 10.86 8.14
N ALA A 116 -17.99 11.30 6.91
CA ALA A 116 -16.82 12.08 6.51
C ALA A 116 -16.51 13.38 7.31
N HIS A 117 -17.25 13.70 8.35
CA HIS A 117 -17.08 14.90 9.19
C HIS A 117 -16.24 14.69 10.46
N ALA A 118 -15.81 13.47 10.80
CA ALA A 118 -15.13 13.19 12.07
C ALA A 118 -13.63 12.85 11.92
N LEU A 119 -13.02 13.11 10.79
CA LEU A 119 -11.61 12.76 10.51
C LEU A 119 -10.58 13.76 11.10
N GLY A 120 -11.05 14.79 11.84
CA GLY A 120 -10.18 15.90 12.27
C GLY A 120 -9.28 15.66 13.48
N GLU A 121 -9.48 14.63 14.32
CA GLU A 121 -8.90 14.68 15.67
C GLU A 121 -8.04 13.48 16.10
N MET A 122 -7.75 12.49 15.24
CA MET A 122 -7.07 11.28 15.70
C MET A 122 -5.84 10.80 14.90
N CYS A 123 -5.28 11.64 14.05
CA CYS A 123 -4.00 11.37 13.39
C CYS A 123 -3.02 12.50 13.74
N ALA A 124 -1.95 12.19 14.47
CA ALA A 124 -0.79 13.07 14.57
C ALA A 124 -0.09 13.10 13.21
N PRO A 125 0.52 14.19 12.78
CA PRO A 125 -0.06 15.24 11.96
C PRO A 125 -0.19 14.82 10.50
N VAL A 126 -1.27 14.20 10.13
CA VAL A 126 -1.68 14.17 8.72
C VAL A 126 -2.15 15.59 8.39
N ARG A 127 -1.38 16.33 7.59
CA ARG A 127 -1.90 17.53 6.93
C ARG A 127 -3.08 17.08 6.07
N VAL A 128 -4.30 17.25 6.58
CA VAL A 128 -5.48 17.19 5.74
C VAL A 128 -5.36 18.35 4.76
N LEU A 129 -5.00 18.05 3.53
CA LEU A 129 -5.05 19.03 2.45
C LEU A 129 -6.53 19.38 2.22
N HIS A 130 -6.97 20.50 2.81
CA HIS A 130 -8.21 21.17 2.44
C HIS A 130 -8.01 21.82 1.08
N GLY A 131 -7.89 21.01 0.04
CA GLY A 131 -7.97 21.41 -1.35
C GLY A 131 -9.19 20.71 -1.97
N LYS A 132 -9.98 21.45 -2.71
CA LYS A 132 -11.06 20.84 -3.50
C LYS A 132 -10.44 19.78 -4.40
N MET A 133 -10.66 18.50 -4.07
CA MET A 133 -10.37 17.41 -5.00
C MET A 133 -11.33 17.51 -6.19
N THR A 134 -10.97 18.32 -7.16
CA THR A 134 -11.61 18.36 -8.48
C THR A 134 -10.81 17.48 -9.43
N GLY A 135 -10.70 16.20 -9.10
CA GLY A 135 -9.98 15.23 -9.92
C GLY A 135 -10.82 13.98 -10.14
N ILE A 136 -10.82 13.48 -11.36
CA ILE A 136 -11.40 12.19 -11.72
C ILE A 136 -10.55 11.11 -11.04
N MET A 137 -11.14 10.35 -10.09
CA MET A 137 -10.47 9.15 -9.56
C MET A 137 -10.33 8.14 -10.70
N LYS A 138 -9.11 7.96 -11.20
CA LYS A 138 -8.80 6.87 -12.12
C LYS A 138 -8.39 5.65 -11.29
N GLN A 139 -9.23 4.63 -11.26
CA GLN A 139 -8.92 3.35 -10.64
C GLN A 139 -8.07 2.54 -11.61
N VAL A 140 -6.88 2.15 -11.19
CA VAL A 140 -5.95 1.30 -11.96
C VAL A 140 -5.97 -0.10 -11.37
N TRP A 141 -6.44 -1.07 -12.14
CA TRP A 141 -6.41 -2.50 -11.83
C TRP A 141 -5.10 -3.14 -12.25
#